data_dc0ebc143b1bc0d7dc9bc5f688abf933
#
_entry.id   dc0ebc143b1bc0d7dc9bc5f688abf933
#
_cell.length_a   1.000
_cell.length_b   1.000
_cell.length_c   1.000
_cell.angle_alpha   90.00
_cell.angle_beta   90.00
_cell.angle_gamma   90.00
#
_symmetry.space_group_name_H-M   'P 1'
#
loop_
_entity.id
_entity.type
_entity.pdbx_description
1 polymer ?
#
loop_
_entity_poly.entity_id
_entity_poly.type
_entity_poly.pdbx_seq_one_letter_code
_entity_poly.pdbx_strand_id
1 'polypeptide(L)'
;MKRRSSVAAMVTAVTVGGVPQTLAARADAAPAPEVEYVYDVVVRRHYGFPNTDALSYGHGICDKVGRGEGYAQVMGDVKSDVTPSDEFAANYLVSYAVNLLCPELVWQLRNSAAGYQSPSGVTAPGN
;
A
#
# COMPACT_ATOMS: atom_id res chain seq x y z
N MET A 1 -20.43 28.75 65.86
CA MET A 1 -20.26 28.45 65.41
C MET A 1 -20.06 28.05 64.35
N LYS A 2 -20.06 27.90 63.94
CA LYS A 2 -19.86 27.50 63.22
C LYS A 2 -19.73 27.03 62.16
N ARG A 3 -19.57 26.88 61.65
CA ARG A 3 -19.45 26.44 60.81
C ARG A 3 -19.32 26.00 59.91
N ARG A 4 -19.15 25.82 59.19
CA ARG A 4 -19.01 25.39 58.46
C ARG A 4 -18.97 24.97 57.43
N SER A 5 -18.88 24.66 56.81
CA SER A 5 -18.78 24.28 56.10
C SER A 5 -18.65 23.87 55.06
N SER A 6 -18.60 23.58 54.57
CA SER A 6 -18.45 23.09 53.78
C SER A 6 -18.27 22.85 52.75
N VAL A 7 -18.17 22.56 52.20
CA VAL A 7 -17.98 22.22 51.39
C VAL A 7 -17.87 21.77 50.31
N ALA A 8 -17.80 21.59 49.87
CA ALA A 8 -17.67 21.18 49.08
C ALA A 8 -17.48 20.72 47.99
N ALA A 9 -17.42 20.43 47.53
CA ALA A 9 -17.32 19.85 46.76
C ALA A 9 -17.01 19.66 45.56
N MET A 10 -16.85 19.45 45.10
CA MET A 10 -16.64 19.16 44.29
C MET A 10 -16.56 18.66 43.25
N VAL A 11 -16.52 18.34 42.73
CA VAL A 11 -16.41 17.92 41.90
C VAL A 11 -16.18 17.52 40.91
N THR A 12 -16.03 17.28 40.39
CA THR A 12 -15.81 16.85 39.70
C THR A 12 -15.71 16.54 38.54
N ALA A 13 -15.71 16.34 38.03
CA ALA A 13 -15.60 16.00 37.17
C ALA A 13 -15.34 15.69 36.13
N VAL A 14 -15.25 15.43 35.70
CA VAL A 14 -15.03 15.07 34.94
C VAL A 14 -14.87 14.68 33.85
N THR A 15 -14.65 14.47 33.40
CA THR A 15 -14.45 14.06 32.73
C THR A 15 -14.37 13.74 31.64
N VAL A 16 -14.24 13.47 31.36
CA VAL A 16 -14.33 13.03 30.56
C VAL A 16 -14.14 13.02 29.40
N GLY A 17 -14.09 13.35 29.19
CA GLY A 17 -14.11 13.33 28.10
C GLY A 17 -13.28 12.98 27.08
N GLY A 18 -12.26 12.93 26.97
CA GLY A 18 -11.40 12.68 25.89
C GLY A 18 -11.70 11.47 25.13
N VAL A 19 -12.44 10.71 25.66
CA VAL A 19 -12.76 9.48 25.09
C VAL A 19 -13.31 9.53 23.70
N PRO A 20 -14.26 10.32 23.44
CA PRO A 20 -14.96 10.26 22.19
C PRO A 20 -14.09 10.46 20.98
N GLN A 21 -13.16 11.33 21.08
CA GLN A 21 -12.39 11.65 19.92
C GLN A 21 -11.53 10.50 19.48
N THR A 22 -11.09 9.68 20.39
CA THR A 22 -10.27 8.57 19.97
C THR A 22 -11.09 7.58 19.15
N LEU A 23 -12.32 7.41 19.47
CA LEU A 23 -13.16 6.51 18.74
C LEU A 23 -13.37 6.99 17.32
N ALA A 24 -13.65 8.27 17.18
CA ALA A 24 -13.88 8.83 15.88
C ALA A 24 -12.68 8.64 14.97
N ALA A 25 -11.53 8.83 15.50
CA ALA A 25 -10.33 8.69 14.70
C ALA A 25 -10.19 7.29 14.15
N ARG A 26 -10.50 6.33 14.94
CA ARG A 26 -10.37 4.96 14.48
C ARG A 26 -11.38 4.58 13.44
N ALA A 27 -12.55 5.11 13.56
CA ALA A 27 -13.60 4.75 12.63
C ALA A 27 -13.24 5.12 11.21
N ASP A 28 -12.37 6.10 11.06
CA ASP A 28 -12.02 6.58 9.75
C ASP A 28 -10.72 6.02 9.23
N ALA A 29 -10.12 5.09 9.92
CA ALA A 29 -8.83 4.56 9.51
C ALA A 29 -8.95 3.82 8.20
N ALA A 30 -7.99 4.05 7.30
CA ALA A 30 -7.93 3.35 6.04
C ALA A 30 -7.45 1.92 6.26
N PRO A 31 -7.77 1.00 5.35
CA PRO A 31 -7.24 -0.35 5.44
C PRO A 31 -5.72 -0.34 5.40
N ALA A 32 -5.11 -1.34 6.00
CA ALA A 32 -3.67 -1.48 5.92
C ALA A 32 -3.26 -1.66 4.45
N PRO A 33 -2.12 -1.10 4.06
CA PRO A 33 -1.67 -1.21 2.67
C PRO A 33 -1.61 -2.64 2.16
N GLU A 34 -1.21 -3.57 3.00
CA GLU A 34 -1.13 -4.96 2.59
C GLU A 34 -2.51 -5.52 2.23
N VAL A 35 -3.51 -5.14 3.01
CA VAL A 35 -4.87 -5.61 2.76
C VAL A 35 -5.39 -5.01 1.46
N GLU A 36 -5.15 -3.74 1.27
CA GLU A 36 -5.60 -3.06 0.05
C GLU A 36 -4.91 -3.66 -1.17
N TYR A 37 -3.61 -3.91 -1.07
CA TYR A 37 -2.86 -4.51 -2.16
C TYR A 37 -3.45 -5.88 -2.55
N VAL A 38 -3.60 -6.76 -1.57
CA VAL A 38 -4.10 -8.10 -1.85
C VAL A 38 -5.50 -8.06 -2.43
N TYR A 39 -6.37 -7.22 -1.86
CA TYR A 39 -7.72 -7.13 -2.36
C TYR A 39 -7.75 -6.70 -3.83
N ASP A 40 -6.97 -5.70 -4.18
CA ASP A 40 -7.00 -5.21 -5.54
C ASP A 40 -6.45 -6.23 -6.53
N VAL A 41 -5.28 -6.79 -6.25
CA VAL A 41 -4.64 -7.65 -7.25
C VAL A 41 -5.27 -9.03 -7.35
N VAL A 42 -5.86 -9.53 -6.27
CA VAL A 42 -6.47 -10.85 -6.29
C VAL A 42 -7.95 -10.77 -6.61
N VAL A 43 -8.67 -9.88 -5.92
CA VAL A 43 -10.13 -9.86 -6.04
C VAL A 43 -10.59 -9.03 -7.23
N ARG A 44 -10.01 -7.84 -7.41
CA ARG A 44 -10.45 -6.99 -8.51
C ARG A 44 -9.80 -7.35 -9.83
N ARG A 45 -8.51 -7.65 -9.80
CA ARG A 45 -7.75 -7.89 -11.03
C ARG A 45 -7.63 -9.35 -11.39
N HIS A 46 -7.88 -10.23 -10.43
CA HIS A 46 -7.83 -11.67 -10.65
C HIS A 46 -6.47 -12.16 -11.15
N TYR A 47 -5.39 -11.52 -10.70
CA TYR A 47 -4.06 -11.98 -11.07
C TYR A 47 -3.74 -13.30 -10.38
N GLY A 48 -3.06 -14.19 -11.09
CA GLY A 48 -2.64 -15.45 -10.52
C GLY A 48 -1.19 -15.40 -10.10
N PHE A 49 -0.93 -15.63 -8.84
CA PHE A 49 0.41 -15.53 -8.29
C PHE A 49 1.03 -16.90 -8.03
N PRO A 50 2.36 -17.00 -8.15
CA PRO A 50 3.02 -18.23 -7.76
C PRO A 50 2.67 -18.58 -6.32
N ASN A 51 2.36 -19.85 -6.08
CA ASN A 51 1.99 -20.34 -4.76
C ASN A 51 0.75 -19.66 -4.18
N THR A 52 -0.03 -19.00 -5.01
CA THR A 52 -1.22 -18.24 -4.60
C THR A 52 -0.92 -17.23 -3.49
N ASP A 53 0.28 -16.70 -3.46
CA ASP A 53 0.72 -15.80 -2.40
C ASP A 53 1.04 -14.41 -2.96
N ALA A 54 -0.02 -13.64 -3.12
CA ALA A 54 0.09 -12.30 -3.70
C ALA A 54 0.94 -11.37 -2.84
N LEU A 55 0.80 -11.46 -1.54
CA LEU A 55 1.51 -10.55 -0.65
C LEU A 55 3.00 -10.81 -0.65
N SER A 56 3.39 -12.07 -0.56
CA SER A 56 4.79 -12.43 -0.63
C SER A 56 5.39 -11.99 -1.97
N TYR A 57 4.63 -12.14 -3.04
CA TYR A 57 5.09 -11.71 -4.36
C TYR A 57 5.31 -10.19 -4.40
N GLY A 58 4.37 -9.45 -3.84
CA GLY A 58 4.51 -7.99 -3.78
C GLY A 58 5.72 -7.55 -3.00
N HIS A 59 5.95 -8.17 -1.85
CA HIS A 59 7.18 -7.87 -1.08
C HIS A 59 8.43 -8.26 -1.86
N GLY A 60 8.35 -9.31 -2.66
CA GLY A 60 9.44 -9.71 -3.53
C GLY A 60 9.78 -8.63 -4.57
N ILE A 61 8.74 -7.97 -5.10
CA ILE A 61 8.97 -6.84 -6.01
C ILE A 61 9.73 -5.74 -5.27
N CYS A 62 9.31 -5.43 -4.05
CA CYS A 62 9.99 -4.42 -3.25
C CYS A 62 11.45 -4.79 -3.00
N ASP A 63 11.71 -6.06 -2.70
CA ASP A 63 13.07 -6.52 -2.47
C ASP A 63 13.94 -6.32 -3.70
N LYS A 64 13.39 -6.63 -4.88
CA LYS A 64 14.15 -6.47 -6.13
C LYS A 64 14.50 -5.01 -6.37
N VAL A 65 13.52 -4.12 -6.23
CA VAL A 65 13.77 -2.70 -6.40
C VAL A 65 14.79 -2.22 -5.37
N GLY A 66 14.64 -2.67 -4.13
CA GLY A 66 15.57 -2.27 -3.07
C GLY A 66 16.99 -2.73 -3.30
N ARG A 67 17.18 -3.85 -4.01
CA ARG A 67 18.50 -4.34 -4.36
C ARG A 67 19.09 -3.63 -5.57
N GLY A 68 18.33 -2.76 -6.20
CA GLY A 68 18.82 -2.03 -7.35
C GLY A 68 18.42 -2.64 -8.69
N GLU A 69 17.53 -3.62 -8.72
CA GLU A 69 17.07 -4.13 -10.00
C GLU A 69 16.25 -3.05 -10.69
N GLY A 70 16.49 -2.87 -11.97
CA GLY A 70 15.82 -1.84 -12.74
C GLY A 70 14.41 -2.23 -13.10
N TYR A 71 13.64 -1.22 -13.46
CA TYR A 71 12.24 -1.39 -13.85
C TYR A 71 12.09 -2.45 -14.94
N ALA A 72 12.94 -2.41 -15.95
CA ALA A 72 12.84 -3.36 -17.07
C ALA A 72 12.97 -4.80 -16.61
N GLN A 73 13.89 -5.05 -15.68
CA GLN A 73 14.08 -6.41 -15.19
C GLN A 73 12.91 -6.87 -14.34
N VAL A 74 12.43 -6.00 -13.46
CA VAL A 74 11.30 -6.33 -12.61
C VAL A 74 10.07 -6.59 -13.47
N MET A 75 9.85 -5.77 -14.49
CA MET A 75 8.75 -5.97 -15.44
C MET A 75 8.87 -7.32 -16.15
N GLY A 76 10.09 -7.69 -16.55
CA GLY A 76 10.29 -8.98 -17.18
C GLY A 76 9.92 -10.14 -16.28
N ASP A 77 10.32 -10.06 -15.03
CA ASP A 77 9.98 -11.10 -14.06
C ASP A 77 8.47 -11.20 -13.85
N VAL A 78 7.81 -10.06 -13.70
CA VAL A 78 6.36 -10.04 -13.48
C VAL A 78 5.61 -10.60 -14.68
N LYS A 79 6.04 -10.24 -15.89
CA LYS A 79 5.41 -10.79 -17.09
C LYS A 79 5.61 -12.29 -17.20
N SER A 80 6.74 -12.76 -16.71
CA SER A 80 7.00 -14.20 -16.72
C SER A 80 6.18 -14.93 -15.67
N ASP A 81 6.02 -14.32 -14.50
CA ASP A 81 5.45 -15.02 -13.35
C ASP A 81 3.94 -14.87 -13.22
N VAL A 82 3.39 -13.71 -13.55
CA VAL A 82 2.02 -13.36 -13.18
C VAL A 82 1.18 -12.90 -14.38
N THR A 83 1.74 -12.06 -15.23
CA THR A 83 0.97 -11.42 -16.29
C THR A 83 1.59 -11.70 -17.65
N PRO A 84 1.50 -12.93 -18.14
CA PRO A 84 2.19 -13.30 -19.38
C PRO A 84 1.86 -12.36 -20.53
N SER A 85 2.88 -11.75 -21.08
CA SER A 85 2.77 -10.90 -22.25
C SER A 85 1.83 -9.70 -22.12
N ASP A 86 1.45 -9.34 -20.89
CA ASP A 86 0.57 -8.19 -20.67
C ASP A 86 1.38 -7.07 -20.03
N GLU A 87 1.84 -6.17 -20.87
CA GLU A 87 2.67 -5.06 -20.44
C GLU A 87 1.95 -4.13 -19.47
N PHE A 88 0.67 -3.87 -19.72
CA PHE A 88 -0.10 -2.96 -18.86
C PHE A 88 -0.34 -3.57 -17.49
N ALA A 89 -0.71 -4.84 -17.45
CA ALA A 89 -0.94 -5.52 -16.18
C ALA A 89 0.35 -5.60 -15.39
N ALA A 90 1.47 -5.87 -16.05
CA ALA A 90 2.76 -5.93 -15.37
C ALA A 90 3.12 -4.57 -14.78
N ASN A 91 2.96 -3.50 -15.57
CA ASN A 91 3.25 -2.16 -15.07
C ASN A 91 2.36 -1.80 -13.89
N TYR A 92 1.09 -2.16 -13.99
CA TYR A 92 0.16 -1.89 -12.90
C TYR A 92 0.60 -2.61 -11.63
N LEU A 93 0.92 -3.89 -11.73
CA LEU A 93 1.30 -4.68 -10.58
C LEU A 93 2.58 -4.15 -9.93
N VAL A 94 3.61 -3.88 -10.74
CA VAL A 94 4.87 -3.37 -10.21
C VAL A 94 4.65 -2.03 -9.51
N SER A 95 3.95 -1.11 -10.16
CA SER A 95 3.75 0.22 -9.61
C SER A 95 2.88 0.17 -8.35
N TYR A 96 1.84 -0.63 -8.37
CA TYR A 96 0.91 -0.71 -7.26
C TYR A 96 1.58 -1.34 -6.03
N ALA A 97 2.34 -2.41 -6.26
CA ALA A 97 3.06 -3.05 -5.17
C ALA A 97 4.02 -2.08 -4.49
N VAL A 98 4.81 -1.37 -5.30
CA VAL A 98 5.79 -0.43 -4.72
C VAL A 98 5.08 0.71 -4.01
N ASN A 99 4.03 1.26 -4.61
CA ASN A 99 3.32 2.37 -3.98
C ASN A 99 2.69 2.00 -2.64
N LEU A 100 2.19 0.79 -2.50
CA LEU A 100 1.52 0.38 -1.27
C LEU A 100 2.46 -0.27 -0.26
N LEU A 101 3.36 -1.13 -0.73
CA LEU A 101 4.16 -1.95 0.17
C LEU A 101 5.52 -1.35 0.50
N CYS A 102 6.06 -0.52 -0.37
CA CYS A 102 7.38 0.08 -0.14
C CYS A 102 7.45 1.47 -0.79
N PRO A 103 6.60 2.40 -0.34
CA PRO A 103 6.52 3.71 -0.99
C PRO A 103 7.84 4.49 -0.98
N GLU A 104 8.72 4.19 -0.06
CA GLU A 104 10.02 4.85 -0.03
C GLU A 104 10.86 4.52 -1.26
N LEU A 105 10.50 3.47 -2.00
CA LEU A 105 11.25 3.07 -3.18
C LEU A 105 10.65 3.59 -4.49
N VAL A 106 9.58 4.38 -4.42
CA VAL A 106 8.91 4.86 -5.62
C VAL A 106 9.86 5.64 -6.52
N TRP A 107 10.67 6.51 -5.93
CA TRP A 107 11.60 7.30 -6.74
C TRP A 107 12.68 6.45 -7.38
N GLN A 108 13.17 5.45 -6.66
CA GLN A 108 14.16 4.55 -7.22
C GLN A 108 13.59 3.80 -8.41
N LEU A 109 12.37 3.31 -8.28
CA LEU A 109 11.70 2.64 -9.37
C LEU A 109 11.53 3.56 -10.58
N ARG A 110 11.04 4.77 -10.35
CA ARG A 110 10.83 5.73 -11.42
C ARG A 110 12.12 6.09 -12.14
N ASN A 111 13.18 6.29 -11.37
CA ASN A 111 14.46 6.63 -11.99
C ASN A 111 14.96 5.51 -12.88
N SER A 112 14.77 4.27 -12.45
CA SER A 112 15.22 3.14 -13.25
C SER A 112 14.31 2.89 -14.46
N ALA A 113 13.12 3.46 -14.46
CA ALA A 113 12.20 3.31 -15.58
C ALA A 113 12.47 4.33 -16.68
N ALA A 114 13.30 5.32 -16.43
CA ALA A 114 13.60 6.32 -17.42
C ALA A 114 14.23 5.65 -18.64
N GLY A 115 13.65 5.90 -19.80
CA GLY A 115 14.17 5.29 -21.03
C GLY A 115 13.65 3.89 -21.30
N TYR A 116 12.82 3.35 -20.44
CA TYR A 116 12.25 2.04 -20.70
C TYR A 116 11.35 2.09 -21.95
N GLN A 117 11.47 1.06 -22.76
CA GLN A 117 10.64 0.94 -23.97
C GLN A 117 9.92 -0.40 -23.93
N SER A 118 8.61 -0.34 -24.15
CA SER A 118 7.81 -1.54 -24.23
C SER A 118 8.20 -2.37 -25.43
N PRO A 119 8.02 -3.69 -25.37
CA PRO A 119 8.28 -4.53 -26.53
C PRO A 119 7.48 -4.10 -27.73
N SER A 120 8.00 -4.43 -28.91
CA SER A 120 7.35 -4.09 -30.17
C SER A 120 5.94 -4.62 -30.21
N GLY A 121 5.03 -3.82 -30.73
CA GLY A 121 3.64 -4.23 -30.89
C GLY A 121 2.76 -3.93 -29.69
N VAL A 122 3.33 -3.42 -28.61
CA VAL A 122 2.55 -3.06 -27.44
C VAL A 122 2.27 -1.57 -27.46
N THR A 123 1.01 -1.19 -27.21
CA THR A 123 0.62 0.20 -27.15
C THR A 123 0.56 0.62 -25.68
N ALA A 124 1.27 1.68 -25.36
CA ALA A 124 1.29 2.15 -23.98
C ALA A 124 -0.04 2.79 -23.61
N PRO A 125 -0.49 2.64 -22.36
CA PRO A 125 -1.72 3.26 -21.92
C PRO A 125 -1.56 4.77 -21.89
N GLY A 126 -2.60 5.46 -22.22
CA GLY A 126 -2.59 6.91 -22.15
C GLY A 126 -2.01 7.62 -23.36
N ASN A 127 -1.73 6.92 -24.41
CA ASN A 127 -1.23 7.53 -25.65
C ASN A 127 -2.35 7.92 -26.55
#